data_247d50e03a2a26978ec9723464cca911
#
_entry.id   247d50e03a2a26978ec9723464cca911
#
_cell.length_a   1.000
_cell.length_b   1.000
_cell.length_c   1.000
_cell.angle_alpha   90.00
_cell.angle_beta   90.00
_cell.angle_gamma   90.00
#
_symmetry.space_group_name_H-M   'P 1'
#
loop_
_entity.id
_entity.type
_entity.pdbx_description
1 polymer ?
#
loop_
_entity_poly.entity_id
_entity_poly.type
_entity_poly.pdbx_seq_one_letter_code
_entity_poly.pdbx_strand_id
1 'polypeptide(L)'
;GDKKSVSKETILATEPDLILGKGPLMFTESSIGTVQSYQELGIPVYTELASASTDQALDNIVEDVRNIGEIFNVQETANAYADELQERIDALMDKVSGQSGEPLKVLFMAGYADGTFVAFNSKMSSCMLNALNAENVLDKGGNGLTLENLVSMNPDIIVYVRADRFGSTDADAV
;
A
#
# COMPACT_ATOMS: atom_id res chain seq x y z
N GLY A 1 -16.75 10.75 10.82
CA GLY A 1 -17.38 11.38 9.68
C GLY A 1 -17.92 10.33 8.75
N ASP A 2 -19.13 10.51 8.26
CA ASP A 2 -19.75 9.62 7.28
C ASP A 2 -18.78 9.35 6.13
N LYS A 3 -18.50 8.07 5.87
CA LYS A 3 -17.81 7.63 4.66
C LYS A 3 -18.75 7.82 3.46
N LYS A 4 -19.01 9.06 3.10
CA LYS A 4 -19.63 9.33 1.80
C LYS A 4 -18.57 8.95 0.77
N SER A 5 -18.92 8.02 -0.11
CA SER A 5 -18.11 7.74 -1.28
C SER A 5 -17.94 9.05 -2.05
N VAL A 6 -16.71 9.50 -2.21
CA VAL A 6 -16.40 10.69 -3.02
C VAL A 6 -16.74 10.34 -4.45
N SER A 7 -17.58 11.15 -5.12
CA SER A 7 -17.90 10.99 -6.53
C SER A 7 -17.02 11.88 -7.41
N LYS A 8 -17.00 11.60 -8.71
CA LYS A 8 -16.32 12.43 -9.70
C LYS A 8 -16.81 13.89 -9.65
N GLU A 9 -18.13 14.09 -9.52
CA GLU A 9 -18.73 15.43 -9.43
C GLU A 9 -18.24 16.17 -8.17
N THR A 10 -18.08 15.48 -7.05
CA THR A 10 -17.56 16.07 -5.83
C THR A 10 -16.12 16.56 -6.01
N ILE A 11 -15.30 15.78 -6.74
CA ILE A 11 -13.91 16.16 -7.05
C ILE A 11 -13.92 17.36 -8.01
N LEU A 12 -14.69 17.30 -9.08
CA LEU A 12 -14.75 18.40 -10.05
C LEU A 12 -15.25 19.71 -9.42
N ALA A 13 -16.15 19.62 -8.43
CA ALA A 13 -16.63 20.81 -7.70
C ALA A 13 -15.54 21.50 -6.86
N THR A 14 -14.39 20.87 -6.63
CA THR A 14 -13.23 21.51 -5.98
C THR A 14 -12.32 22.25 -6.96
N GLU A 15 -12.62 22.17 -8.27
CA GLU A 15 -11.81 22.78 -9.34
C GLU A 15 -10.31 22.46 -9.22
N PRO A 16 -9.90 21.18 -9.16
CA PRO A 16 -8.52 20.83 -8.88
C PRO A 16 -7.62 21.11 -10.09
N ASP A 17 -6.44 21.67 -9.85
CA ASP A 17 -5.38 21.81 -10.84
C ASP A 17 -4.65 20.48 -11.10
N LEU A 18 -4.68 19.56 -10.14
CA LEU A 18 -4.05 18.25 -10.20
C LEU A 18 -4.79 17.28 -9.30
N ILE A 19 -4.87 16.01 -9.72
CA ILE A 19 -5.36 14.92 -8.87
C ILE A 19 -4.21 13.97 -8.59
N LEU A 20 -3.92 13.75 -7.30
CA LEU A 20 -3.00 12.71 -6.84
C LEU A 20 -3.79 11.54 -6.26
N GLY A 21 -3.48 10.33 -6.66
CA GLY A 21 -4.20 9.18 -6.15
C GLY A 21 -3.46 7.86 -6.23
N LYS A 22 -3.91 6.95 -5.39
CA LYS A 22 -3.48 5.56 -5.45
C LYS A 22 -4.06 4.89 -6.69
N GLY A 23 -3.28 4.02 -7.29
CA GLY A 23 -3.50 3.30 -8.52
C GLY A 23 -4.91 2.85 -8.92
N PRO A 24 -5.01 1.85 -9.76
CA PRO A 24 -6.19 1.63 -10.60
C PRO A 24 -7.51 1.36 -9.84
N LEU A 25 -7.43 0.98 -8.56
CA LEU A 25 -8.64 0.72 -7.75
C LEU A 25 -9.44 1.98 -7.40
N MET A 26 -8.81 3.15 -7.42
CA MET A 26 -9.50 4.42 -7.16
C MET A 26 -10.11 5.01 -8.43
N PHE A 27 -9.42 4.88 -9.55
CA PHE A 27 -9.80 5.50 -10.81
C PHE A 27 -10.62 4.56 -11.68
N THR A 28 -11.86 4.29 -11.27
CA THR A 28 -12.82 3.48 -12.02
C THR A 28 -14.12 4.25 -12.27
N GLU A 29 -14.87 3.86 -13.27
CA GLU A 29 -16.19 4.45 -13.58
C GLU A 29 -17.16 4.37 -12.41
N SER A 30 -17.07 3.30 -11.61
CA SER A 30 -17.94 3.09 -10.44
C SER A 30 -17.45 3.77 -9.17
N SER A 31 -16.30 4.44 -9.21
CA SER A 31 -15.69 5.15 -8.08
C SER A 31 -15.61 6.65 -8.36
N ILE A 32 -14.40 7.18 -8.48
CA ILE A 32 -14.17 8.61 -8.69
C ILE A 32 -14.03 9.02 -10.14
N GLY A 33 -14.25 8.13 -11.09
CA GLY A 33 -13.99 8.30 -12.51
C GLY A 33 -12.63 7.77 -12.93
N THR A 34 -12.42 7.60 -14.23
CA THR A 34 -11.14 7.10 -14.77
C THR A 34 -10.12 8.23 -14.94
N VAL A 35 -8.83 7.88 -14.96
CA VAL A 35 -7.74 8.82 -15.28
C VAL A 35 -8.02 9.51 -16.62
N GLN A 36 -8.41 8.75 -17.65
CA GLN A 36 -8.73 9.29 -18.96
C GLN A 36 -9.83 10.34 -18.88
N SER A 37 -10.88 10.11 -18.10
CA SER A 37 -12.01 11.02 -17.97
C SER A 37 -11.67 12.38 -17.34
N TYR A 38 -10.57 12.48 -16.60
CA TYR A 38 -10.03 13.74 -16.10
C TYR A 38 -9.11 14.41 -17.12
N GLN A 39 -8.29 13.61 -17.81
CA GLN A 39 -7.41 14.11 -18.88
C GLN A 39 -8.22 14.76 -20.02
N GLU A 40 -9.38 14.20 -20.38
CA GLU A 40 -10.32 14.78 -21.36
C GLU A 40 -10.89 16.14 -20.91
N LEU A 41 -10.90 16.41 -19.60
CA LEU A 41 -11.29 17.68 -19.01
C LEU A 41 -10.09 18.65 -18.82
N GLY A 42 -8.89 18.23 -19.22
CA GLY A 42 -7.66 19.01 -19.04
C GLY A 42 -7.10 18.98 -17.62
N ILE A 43 -7.58 18.08 -16.76
CA ILE A 43 -7.10 17.92 -15.37
C ILE A 43 -6.05 16.82 -15.34
N PRO A 44 -4.79 17.13 -15.04
CA PRO A 44 -3.74 16.11 -14.91
C PRO A 44 -3.99 15.21 -13.71
N VAL A 45 -3.61 13.94 -13.86
CA VAL A 45 -3.69 12.94 -12.80
C VAL A 45 -2.34 12.27 -12.63
N TYR A 46 -1.84 12.24 -11.42
CA TYR A 46 -0.69 11.43 -11.05
C TYR A 46 -1.14 10.22 -10.23
N THR A 47 -0.74 9.03 -10.64
CA THR A 47 -0.96 7.79 -9.89
C THR A 47 0.36 7.28 -9.33
N GLU A 48 0.41 7.05 -8.02
CA GLU A 48 1.61 6.60 -7.32
C GLU A 48 2.13 5.27 -7.89
N LEU A 49 3.40 5.21 -8.26
CA LEU A 49 4.06 4.00 -8.76
C LEU A 49 4.04 2.87 -7.72
N ALA A 50 4.25 3.24 -6.45
CA ALA A 50 4.19 2.30 -5.33
C ALA A 50 2.82 1.60 -5.17
N SER A 51 1.76 2.12 -5.78
CA SER A 51 0.42 1.51 -5.73
C SER A 51 -0.11 1.09 -7.09
N ALA A 52 0.33 1.71 -8.17
CA ALA A 52 -0.21 1.53 -9.53
C ALA A 52 0.65 0.60 -10.40
N SER A 53 1.96 0.55 -10.18
CA SER A 53 2.86 -0.26 -11.01
C SER A 53 2.56 -1.74 -10.92
N THR A 54 2.66 -2.44 -12.05
CA THR A 54 2.64 -3.91 -12.11
C THR A 54 3.94 -4.51 -11.60
N ASP A 55 5.05 -3.81 -11.80
CA ASP A 55 6.37 -4.18 -11.31
C ASP A 55 6.64 -3.43 -10.01
N GLN A 56 6.34 -4.09 -8.89
CA GLN A 56 6.57 -3.51 -7.58
C GLN A 56 8.04 -3.67 -7.17
N ALA A 57 8.63 -2.54 -6.81
CA ALA A 57 9.95 -2.45 -6.21
C ALA A 57 9.94 -1.38 -5.12
N LEU A 58 10.86 -1.47 -4.17
CA LEU A 58 11.01 -0.43 -3.14
C LEU A 58 11.40 0.92 -3.77
N ASP A 59 12.14 0.88 -4.87
CA ASP A 59 12.54 2.05 -5.64
C ASP A 59 11.35 2.86 -6.18
N ASN A 60 10.16 2.23 -6.38
CA ASN A 60 8.95 2.96 -6.76
C ASN A 60 8.58 4.04 -5.75
N ILE A 61 8.88 3.84 -4.47
CA ILE A 61 8.62 4.84 -3.41
C ILE A 61 9.56 6.04 -3.59
N VAL A 62 10.80 5.77 -3.91
CA VAL A 62 11.83 6.79 -4.14
C VAL A 62 11.49 7.60 -5.38
N GLU A 63 11.07 6.93 -6.44
CA GLU A 63 10.68 7.56 -7.70
C GLU A 63 9.41 8.40 -7.55
N ASP A 64 8.42 7.96 -6.77
CA ASP A 64 7.24 8.77 -6.46
C ASP A 64 7.62 10.10 -5.79
N VAL A 65 8.61 10.08 -4.87
CA VAL A 65 9.09 11.32 -4.23
C VAL A 65 9.71 12.27 -5.26
N ARG A 66 10.53 11.76 -6.19
CA ARG A 66 11.15 12.56 -7.25
C ARG A 66 10.10 13.16 -8.18
N ASN A 67 9.14 12.34 -8.63
CA ASN A 67 8.06 12.76 -9.53
C ASN A 67 7.18 13.84 -8.87
N ILE A 68 6.85 13.69 -7.60
CA ILE A 68 6.14 14.72 -6.82
C ILE A 68 6.98 16.01 -6.75
N GLY A 69 8.29 15.89 -6.56
CA GLY A 69 9.21 17.01 -6.59
C GLY A 69 9.18 17.79 -7.91
N GLU A 70 9.10 17.08 -9.03
CA GLU A 70 8.97 17.69 -10.36
C GLU A 70 7.62 18.38 -10.54
N ILE A 71 6.53 17.70 -10.19
CA ILE A 71 5.16 18.23 -10.30
C ILE A 71 5.01 19.56 -9.55
N PHE A 72 5.57 19.66 -8.36
CA PHE A 72 5.45 20.85 -7.51
C PHE A 72 6.64 21.83 -7.63
N ASN A 73 7.57 21.58 -8.54
CA ASN A 73 8.77 22.41 -8.76
C ASN A 73 9.62 22.60 -7.50
N VAL A 74 9.80 21.51 -6.73
CA VAL A 74 10.60 21.44 -5.50
C VAL A 74 11.66 20.33 -5.57
N GLN A 75 12.25 20.14 -6.75
CA GLN A 75 13.14 19.04 -7.08
C GLN A 75 14.34 18.93 -6.12
N GLU A 76 14.94 20.04 -5.72
CA GLU A 76 16.09 20.03 -4.82
C GLU A 76 15.75 19.35 -3.50
N THR A 77 14.66 19.73 -2.87
CA THR A 77 14.20 19.15 -1.61
C THR A 77 13.76 17.69 -1.79
N ALA A 78 13.00 17.43 -2.86
CA ALA A 78 12.50 16.10 -3.14
C ALA A 78 13.64 15.11 -3.45
N ASN A 79 14.62 15.52 -4.25
CA ASN A 79 15.77 14.66 -4.57
C ASN A 79 16.63 14.39 -3.34
N ALA A 80 16.87 15.39 -2.48
CA ALA A 80 17.62 15.17 -1.24
C ALA A 80 16.93 14.15 -0.33
N TYR A 81 15.60 14.22 -0.22
CA TYR A 81 14.82 13.26 0.56
C TYR A 81 14.77 11.87 -0.11
N ALA A 82 14.65 11.82 -1.43
CA ALA A 82 14.68 10.58 -2.20
C ALA A 82 16.03 9.85 -2.07
N ASP A 83 17.15 10.61 -2.08
CA ASP A 83 18.49 10.06 -1.88
C ASP A 83 18.64 9.47 -0.47
N GLU A 84 18.16 10.18 0.56
CA GLU A 84 18.15 9.65 1.95
C GLU A 84 17.33 8.35 2.05
N LEU A 85 16.16 8.30 1.40
CA LEU A 85 15.34 7.09 1.37
C LEU A 85 16.06 5.94 0.69
N GLN A 86 16.72 6.19 -0.45
CA GLN A 86 17.48 5.18 -1.19
C GLN A 86 18.62 4.64 -0.33
N GLU A 87 19.42 5.51 0.31
CA GLU A 87 20.50 5.08 1.20
C GLU A 87 19.99 4.19 2.35
N ARG A 88 18.82 4.49 2.90
CA ARG A 88 18.20 3.67 3.96
C ARG A 88 17.73 2.31 3.44
N ILE A 89 17.17 2.25 2.22
CA ILE A 89 16.78 1.01 1.56
C ILE A 89 18.03 0.16 1.31
N ASP A 90 19.08 0.75 0.71
CA ASP A 90 20.32 0.06 0.39
C ASP A 90 20.98 -0.49 1.65
N ALA A 91 21.07 0.30 2.72
CA ALA A 91 21.63 -0.13 4.00
C ALA A 91 20.83 -1.27 4.67
N LEU A 92 19.52 -1.33 4.45
CA LEU A 92 18.69 -2.44 4.88
C LEU A 92 18.95 -3.68 4.05
N MET A 93 18.98 -3.54 2.72
CA MET A 93 19.24 -4.63 1.79
C MET A 93 20.62 -5.26 2.03
N ASP A 94 21.63 -4.45 2.30
CA ASP A 94 22.98 -4.92 2.65
C ASP A 94 22.97 -5.78 3.94
N LYS A 95 22.18 -5.39 4.94
CA LYS A 95 22.07 -6.16 6.20
C LYS A 95 21.39 -7.51 6.01
N VAL A 96 20.49 -7.64 5.05
CA VAL A 96 19.74 -8.88 4.79
C VAL A 96 20.30 -9.72 3.66
N SER A 97 21.24 -9.17 2.87
CA SER A 97 21.84 -9.82 1.69
C SER A 97 22.56 -11.14 1.97
N GLY A 98 22.92 -11.42 3.21
CA GLY A 98 23.55 -12.67 3.65
C GLY A 98 22.60 -13.70 4.24
N GLN A 99 21.32 -13.40 4.35
CA GLN A 99 20.34 -14.32 4.91
C GLN A 99 20.05 -15.44 3.90
N SER A 100 20.18 -16.67 4.37
CA SER A 100 19.88 -17.88 3.60
C SER A 100 19.00 -18.79 4.45
N GLY A 101 18.08 -19.51 3.80
CA GLY A 101 17.14 -20.39 4.45
C GLY A 101 15.75 -20.29 3.84
N GLU A 102 14.81 -21.04 4.39
CA GLU A 102 13.41 -20.90 3.99
C GLU A 102 12.89 -19.53 4.41
N PRO A 103 12.11 -18.82 3.56
CA PRO A 103 11.50 -17.56 3.92
C PRO A 103 10.60 -17.67 5.16
N LEU A 104 10.63 -16.67 6.02
CA LEU A 104 9.70 -16.58 7.15
C LEU A 104 8.28 -16.34 6.63
N LYS A 105 7.33 -17.10 7.13
CA LYS A 105 5.91 -17.00 6.80
C LYS A 105 5.27 -15.88 7.62
N VAL A 106 4.78 -14.85 6.96
CA VAL A 106 4.19 -13.67 7.60
C VAL A 106 2.72 -13.54 7.23
N LEU A 107 1.89 -13.28 8.23
CA LEU A 107 0.49 -12.90 8.04
C LEU A 107 0.30 -11.43 8.41
N PHE A 108 -0.20 -10.62 7.47
CA PHE A 108 -0.73 -9.30 7.79
C PHE A 108 -2.21 -9.43 8.17
N MET A 109 -2.51 -9.13 9.42
CA MET A 109 -3.83 -9.26 10.01
C MET A 109 -4.35 -7.90 10.46
N ALA A 110 -5.61 -7.64 10.23
CA ALA A 110 -6.29 -6.42 10.68
C ALA A 110 -7.69 -6.74 11.21
N GLY A 111 -8.05 -6.17 12.33
CA GLY A 111 -9.36 -6.30 12.92
C GLY A 111 -9.74 -7.76 13.23
N TYR A 112 -9.94 -8.05 14.49
CA TYR A 112 -10.49 -9.32 14.95
C TYR A 112 -11.79 -9.03 15.70
N ALA A 113 -12.89 -9.59 15.23
CA ALA A 113 -14.19 -9.45 15.85
C ALA A 113 -15.05 -10.69 15.61
N ASP A 114 -15.84 -11.09 16.59
CA ASP A 114 -16.79 -12.21 16.49
C ASP A 114 -16.18 -13.51 15.96
N GLY A 115 -14.94 -13.80 16.36
CA GLY A 115 -14.22 -15.02 15.97
C GLY A 115 -13.64 -14.99 14.56
N THR A 116 -13.66 -13.85 13.88
CA THR A 116 -13.12 -13.70 12.53
C THR A 116 -12.18 -12.50 12.42
N PHE A 117 -11.29 -12.54 11.42
CA PHE A 117 -10.35 -11.47 11.14
C PHE A 117 -10.28 -11.13 9.64
N VAL A 118 -9.67 -9.99 9.36
CA VAL A 118 -9.31 -9.55 8.01
C VAL A 118 -7.81 -9.77 7.85
N ALA A 119 -7.41 -10.41 6.77
CA ALA A 119 -6.02 -10.47 6.37
C ALA A 119 -5.83 -9.82 5.01
N PHE A 120 -4.66 -9.25 4.77
CA PHE A 120 -4.40 -8.56 3.52
C PHE A 120 -3.02 -8.90 2.96
N ASN A 121 -2.95 -8.80 1.66
CA ASN A 121 -1.72 -8.82 0.89
C ASN A 121 -1.81 -7.74 -0.19
N SER A 122 -0.70 -7.09 -0.45
CA SER A 122 -0.53 -6.19 -1.58
C SER A 122 0.80 -6.52 -2.26
N LYS A 123 0.93 -6.17 -3.53
CA LYS A 123 2.18 -6.35 -4.26
C LYS A 123 3.35 -5.65 -3.55
N MET A 124 3.13 -4.46 -3.00
CA MET A 124 4.16 -3.74 -2.24
C MET A 124 4.52 -4.46 -0.94
N SER A 125 3.53 -4.97 -0.17
CA SER A 125 3.84 -5.74 1.03
C SER A 125 4.60 -7.02 0.73
N SER A 126 4.28 -7.71 -0.35
CA SER A 126 5.06 -8.87 -0.82
C SER A 126 6.47 -8.48 -1.22
N CYS A 127 6.64 -7.36 -1.94
CA CYS A 127 7.96 -6.83 -2.29
C CYS A 127 8.82 -6.56 -1.04
N MET A 128 8.24 -5.91 -0.03
CA MET A 128 8.91 -5.64 1.24
C MET A 128 9.30 -6.91 1.98
N LEU A 129 8.41 -7.90 2.05
CA LEU A 129 8.71 -9.18 2.69
C LEU A 129 9.79 -9.95 1.95
N ASN A 130 9.71 -10.04 0.62
CA ASN A 130 10.71 -10.72 -0.19
C ASN A 130 12.11 -10.11 -0.01
N ALA A 131 12.19 -8.78 0.12
CA ALA A 131 13.43 -8.09 0.42
C ALA A 131 14.02 -8.48 1.79
N LEU A 132 13.21 -9.00 2.71
CA LEU A 132 13.59 -9.44 4.04
C LEU A 132 13.71 -10.97 4.17
N ASN A 133 13.76 -11.71 3.07
CA ASN A 133 13.67 -13.17 3.05
C ASN A 133 12.43 -13.69 3.80
N ALA A 134 11.29 -13.07 3.56
CA ALA A 134 9.99 -13.44 4.12
C ALA A 134 8.92 -13.48 3.03
N GLU A 135 7.83 -14.17 3.28
CA GLU A 135 6.70 -14.27 2.36
C GLU A 135 5.37 -14.08 3.08
N ASN A 136 4.36 -13.56 2.39
CA ASN A 136 3.01 -13.52 2.93
C ASN A 136 2.38 -14.90 2.76
N VAL A 137 1.80 -15.46 3.82
CA VAL A 137 1.10 -16.74 3.78
C VAL A 137 -0.17 -16.74 2.92
N LEU A 138 -0.60 -15.57 2.47
CA LEU A 138 -1.74 -15.39 1.59
C LEU A 138 -1.32 -14.82 0.24
N ASP A 139 -1.74 -15.45 -0.84
CA ASP A 139 -1.61 -14.87 -2.18
C ASP A 139 -2.49 -13.63 -2.35
N LYS A 140 -3.65 -13.63 -1.71
CA LYS A 140 -4.64 -12.54 -1.75
C LYS A 140 -5.22 -12.31 -0.37
N GLY A 141 -5.57 -11.06 -0.06
CA GLY A 141 -6.29 -10.74 1.16
C GLY A 141 -7.65 -11.43 1.25
N GLY A 142 -8.13 -11.63 2.47
CA GLY A 142 -9.41 -12.26 2.77
C GLY A 142 -10.12 -11.58 3.94
N ASN A 143 -11.45 -11.65 3.92
CA ASN A 143 -12.31 -11.19 5.01
C ASN A 143 -13.02 -12.40 5.63
N GLY A 144 -13.35 -12.30 6.91
CA GLY A 144 -14.09 -13.36 7.62
C GLY A 144 -13.28 -14.64 7.80
N LEU A 145 -11.95 -14.50 7.89
CA LEU A 145 -11.07 -15.63 8.18
C LEU A 145 -11.20 -16.02 9.65
N THR A 146 -11.19 -17.34 9.92
CA THR A 146 -11.34 -17.89 11.27
C THR A 146 -10.02 -18.30 11.88
N LEU A 147 -10.02 -18.65 13.16
CA LEU A 147 -8.83 -19.19 13.83
C LEU A 147 -8.38 -20.52 13.21
N GLU A 148 -9.28 -21.34 12.66
CA GLU A 148 -8.90 -22.55 11.92
C GLU A 148 -8.11 -22.19 10.65
N ASN A 149 -8.49 -21.12 9.96
CA ASN A 149 -7.71 -20.63 8.82
C ASN A 149 -6.32 -20.18 9.27
N LEU A 150 -6.21 -19.45 10.39
CA LEU A 150 -4.94 -19.01 10.95
C LEU A 150 -4.03 -20.21 11.29
N VAL A 151 -4.56 -21.23 11.97
CA VAL A 151 -3.81 -22.46 12.30
C VAL A 151 -3.37 -23.19 11.02
N SER A 152 -4.24 -23.24 10.02
CA SER A 152 -3.92 -23.89 8.73
C SER A 152 -2.82 -23.16 7.95
N MET A 153 -2.81 -21.83 7.98
CA MET A 153 -1.77 -20.99 7.35
C MET A 153 -0.42 -21.14 8.05
N ASN A 154 -0.43 -21.42 9.35
CA ASN A 154 0.75 -21.62 10.16
C ASN A 154 1.83 -20.54 9.94
N PRO A 155 1.54 -19.25 10.17
CA PRO A 155 2.52 -18.19 10.02
C PRO A 155 3.58 -18.26 11.14
N ASP A 156 4.83 -17.91 10.82
CA ASP A 156 5.88 -17.72 11.81
C ASP A 156 5.73 -16.38 12.54
N ILE A 157 5.18 -15.38 11.83
CA ILE A 157 5.00 -14.02 12.33
C ILE A 157 3.61 -13.50 11.94
N ILE A 158 2.92 -12.89 12.92
CA ILE A 158 1.69 -12.13 12.68
C ILE A 158 2.01 -10.65 12.84
N VAL A 159 1.78 -9.87 11.78
CA VAL A 159 1.84 -8.42 11.82
C VAL A 159 0.42 -7.89 11.97
N TYR A 160 0.07 -7.49 13.18
CA TYR A 160 -1.24 -6.92 13.46
C TYR A 160 -1.27 -5.42 13.12
N VAL A 161 -2.09 -5.05 12.15
CA VAL A 161 -2.29 -3.65 11.74
C VAL A 161 -3.46 -3.06 12.50
N ARG A 162 -3.14 -2.26 13.50
CA ARG A 162 -4.14 -1.49 14.25
C ARG A 162 -4.62 -0.31 13.41
N ALA A 163 -5.90 -0.31 13.06
CA ALA A 163 -6.52 0.81 12.37
C ALA A 163 -8.00 0.90 12.76
N ASP A 164 -8.44 2.06 13.22
CA ASP A 164 -9.82 2.32 13.68
C ASP A 164 -10.89 1.92 12.65
N ARG A 165 -10.55 1.98 11.37
CA ARG A 165 -11.45 1.61 10.27
C ARG A 165 -11.85 0.12 10.24
N PHE A 166 -11.10 -0.74 10.93
CA PHE A 166 -11.37 -2.19 10.96
C PHE A 166 -12.18 -2.61 12.18
N GLY A 167 -12.71 -1.64 12.98
CA GLY A 167 -13.30 -1.94 14.26
C GLY A 167 -12.18 -2.34 15.23
N SER A 168 -11.78 -1.46 16.10
CA SER A 168 -10.68 -1.71 17.01
C SER A 168 -10.99 -2.91 17.87
N THR A 169 -10.23 -3.93 17.68
CA THR A 169 -10.07 -4.93 18.72
C THR A 169 -8.74 -4.67 19.39
N ASP A 170 -8.72 -4.84 20.68
CA ASP A 170 -7.48 -4.76 21.42
C ASP A 170 -6.51 -5.82 20.89
N ALA A 171 -5.21 -5.48 20.85
CA ALA A 171 -4.16 -6.45 20.55
C ALA A 171 -4.21 -7.68 21.50
N ASP A 172 -4.88 -7.54 22.64
CA ASP A 172 -5.14 -8.61 23.61
C ASP A 172 -6.19 -9.65 23.11
N ALA A 173 -6.86 -9.37 21.99
CA ALA A 173 -7.81 -10.31 21.35
C ALA A 173 -7.11 -11.30 20.39
N VAL A 174 -5.81 -11.19 20.20
CA VAL A 174 -4.93 -12.03 19.40
C VAL A 174 -3.88 -12.64 20.30
#